data_ab62d62a134c31914c6c9190544c6531
#
_entry.id   ab62d62a134c31914c6c9190544c6531
#
_cell.length_a   1.000
_cell.length_b   1.000
_cell.length_c   1.000
_cell.angle_alpha   90.00
_cell.angle_beta   90.00
_cell.angle_gamma   90.00
#
_symmetry.space_group_name_H-M   'P 1'
#
loop_
_entity.id
_entity.type
_entity.pdbx_description
1 polymer ?
#
loop_
_entity_poly.entity_id
_entity_poly.type
_entity_poly.pdbx_seq_one_letter_code
_entity_poly.pdbx_strand_id
1 'polypeptide(L)'
;MPALTKVIHPVHDLAAAKAVYAALLGVEPTMDESYYVGFEVGDQHLGLDPNGHRKGMTGPVGYWQVDDIEKSVQSLIEAGATLTAESQDVGGGTLVATLTDADANPIGLIQLPG
;
A
#
# COMPACT_ATOMS: atom_id res chain seq x y z
N MET A 1 -2.49 -5.81 17.36
CA MET A 1 -3.16 -4.56 16.89
C MET A 1 -2.64 -4.20 15.52
N PRO A 2 -3.52 -4.01 14.52
CA PRO A 2 -3.08 -3.56 13.19
C PRO A 2 -2.40 -2.20 13.26
N ALA A 3 -1.40 -2.01 12.42
CA ALA A 3 -0.66 -0.75 12.35
C ALA A 3 -0.60 -0.29 10.90
N LEU A 4 -0.81 1.01 10.68
CA LEU A 4 -0.67 1.61 9.36
C LEU A 4 0.83 1.78 9.10
N THR A 5 1.39 0.92 8.24
CA THR A 5 2.83 0.87 8.01
C THR A 5 3.26 1.31 6.61
N LYS A 6 2.33 1.40 5.68
CA LYS A 6 2.66 1.71 4.29
C LYS A 6 1.55 2.54 3.66
N VAL A 7 1.93 3.57 2.90
CA VAL A 7 0.99 4.31 2.04
C VAL A 7 1.57 4.33 0.64
N ILE A 8 0.79 3.90 -0.35
CA ILE A 8 1.21 3.91 -1.75
C ILE A 8 0.40 4.95 -2.49
N HIS A 9 1.10 5.81 -3.24
CA HIS A 9 0.49 6.85 -4.06
C HIS A 9 0.61 6.48 -5.53
N PRO A 10 -0.48 6.43 -6.29
CA PRO A 10 -0.38 6.31 -7.74
C PRO A 10 0.08 7.64 -8.30
N VAL A 11 1.06 7.64 -9.20
CA VAL A 11 1.61 8.86 -9.77
C VAL A 11 1.73 8.72 -11.29
N HIS A 12 1.56 9.83 -12.01
CA HIS A 12 1.73 9.85 -13.47
C HIS A 12 3.17 10.17 -13.85
N ASP A 13 3.81 11.05 -13.09
CA ASP A 13 5.21 11.46 -13.34
C ASP A 13 6.04 11.07 -12.13
N LEU A 14 6.71 9.93 -12.24
CA LEU A 14 7.48 9.38 -11.14
C LEU A 14 8.65 10.28 -10.73
N ALA A 15 9.35 10.88 -11.69
CA ALA A 15 10.48 11.74 -11.39
C ALA A 15 10.04 13.02 -10.63
N ALA A 16 8.94 13.62 -11.06
CA ALA A 16 8.39 14.80 -10.40
C ALA A 16 7.92 14.49 -8.98
N ALA A 17 7.21 13.36 -8.80
CA ALA A 17 6.75 12.93 -7.49
C ALA A 17 7.90 12.60 -6.56
N LYS A 18 8.92 11.89 -7.06
CA LYS A 18 10.12 11.58 -6.30
C LYS A 18 10.78 12.85 -5.75
N ALA A 19 10.91 13.88 -6.58
CA ALA A 19 11.52 15.14 -6.16
C ALA A 19 10.73 15.81 -5.05
N VAL A 20 9.40 15.83 -5.17
CA VAL A 20 8.52 16.44 -4.16
C VAL A 20 8.64 15.72 -2.81
N TYR A 21 8.54 14.40 -2.83
CA TYR A 21 8.57 13.63 -1.57
C TYR A 21 9.96 13.57 -0.95
N ALA A 22 11.02 13.56 -1.76
CA ALA A 22 12.39 13.65 -1.23
C ALA A 22 12.59 14.99 -0.51
N ALA A 23 12.06 16.08 -1.08
CA ALA A 23 12.14 17.40 -0.44
C ALA A 23 11.34 17.45 0.86
N LEU A 24 10.13 16.88 0.85
CA LEU A 24 9.28 16.85 2.04
C LEU A 24 9.91 16.06 3.19
N LEU A 25 10.45 14.88 2.87
CA LEU A 25 10.94 13.95 3.87
C LEU A 25 12.39 14.21 4.28
N GLY A 26 13.14 14.91 3.45
CA GLY A 26 14.55 15.19 3.72
C GLY A 26 15.46 13.97 3.61
N VAL A 27 15.01 12.93 2.91
CA VAL A 27 15.79 11.69 2.72
C VAL A 27 15.69 11.24 1.28
N GLU A 28 16.67 10.45 0.85
CA GLU A 28 16.64 9.83 -0.47
C GLU A 28 15.83 8.53 -0.40
N PRO A 29 15.28 8.08 -1.53
CA PRO A 29 14.54 6.81 -1.55
C PRO A 29 15.45 5.64 -1.26
N THR A 30 14.91 4.63 -0.58
CA THR A 30 15.60 3.36 -0.32
C THR A 30 15.40 2.39 -1.47
N MET A 31 14.37 2.58 -2.26
CA MET A 31 14.13 1.85 -3.49
C MET A 31 13.86 2.87 -4.60
N ASP A 32 14.64 2.82 -5.66
CA ASP A 32 14.56 3.82 -6.74
C ASP A 32 14.65 3.12 -8.09
N GLU A 33 13.51 2.63 -8.55
CA GLU A 33 13.40 1.88 -9.79
C GLU A 33 12.43 2.61 -10.74
N SER A 34 12.46 2.24 -12.02
CA SER A 34 11.56 2.86 -13.01
C SER A 34 10.09 2.48 -12.78
N TYR A 35 9.84 1.41 -12.03
CA TYR A 35 8.50 0.89 -11.78
C TYR A 35 8.02 1.17 -10.35
N TYR A 36 8.86 1.72 -9.49
CA TYR A 36 8.49 1.99 -8.11
C TYR A 36 9.57 2.78 -7.38
N VAL A 37 9.16 3.78 -6.63
CA VAL A 37 10.06 4.50 -5.72
C VAL A 37 9.53 4.35 -4.31
N GLY A 38 10.39 3.98 -3.36
CA GLY A 38 10.01 3.79 -1.97
C GLY A 38 10.92 4.57 -1.03
N PHE A 39 10.29 5.21 -0.04
CA PHE A 39 10.98 5.94 1.03
C PHE A 39 10.68 5.25 2.35
N GLU A 40 11.70 5.11 3.19
CA GLU A 40 11.51 4.65 4.55
C GLU A 40 11.53 5.84 5.49
N VAL A 41 10.49 6.00 6.31
CA VAL A 41 10.36 7.10 7.25
C VAL A 41 10.02 6.52 8.61
N GLY A 42 11.03 6.30 9.45
CA GLY A 42 10.85 5.59 10.70
C GLY A 42 10.36 4.18 10.43
N ASP A 43 9.24 3.81 11.01
CA ASP A 43 8.62 2.49 10.83
C ASP A 43 7.65 2.44 9.66
N GLN A 44 7.55 3.53 8.88
CA GLN A 44 6.59 3.63 7.80
C GLN A 44 7.26 3.66 6.44
N HIS A 45 6.52 3.22 5.44
CA HIS A 45 6.98 3.18 4.06
C HIS A 45 6.04 4.01 3.18
N LEU A 46 6.63 4.93 2.41
CA LEU A 46 5.90 5.69 1.40
C LEU A 46 6.29 5.16 0.03
N GLY A 47 5.32 4.68 -0.75
CA GLY A 47 5.57 4.16 -2.08
C GLY A 47 4.95 5.06 -3.16
N LEU A 48 5.66 5.18 -4.27
CA LEU A 48 5.18 5.89 -5.46
C LEU A 48 5.12 4.86 -6.60
N ASP A 49 3.92 4.64 -7.14
CA ASP A 49 3.68 3.63 -8.16
C ASP A 49 3.25 4.30 -9.47
N PRO A 50 4.13 4.33 -10.49
CA PRO A 50 3.78 4.95 -11.78
C PRO A 50 2.74 4.16 -12.57
N ASN A 51 2.45 2.93 -12.15
CA ASN A 51 1.44 2.08 -12.77
C ASN A 51 0.17 1.98 -11.91
N GLY A 52 0.08 2.72 -10.82
CA GLY A 52 -1.03 2.63 -9.88
C GLY A 52 -2.38 2.92 -10.51
N HIS A 53 -2.47 3.97 -11.32
CA HIS A 53 -3.73 4.32 -12.00
C HIS A 53 -4.17 3.21 -12.95
N ARG A 54 -3.22 2.56 -13.60
CA ARG A 54 -3.49 1.44 -14.52
C ARG A 54 -4.02 0.22 -13.78
N LYS A 55 -3.64 0.08 -12.50
CA LYS A 55 -4.11 -1.01 -11.62
C LYS A 55 -5.44 -0.69 -10.96
N GLY A 56 -6.03 0.45 -11.28
CA GLY A 56 -7.32 0.85 -10.72
C GLY A 56 -7.24 1.76 -9.50
N MET A 57 -6.06 2.19 -9.10
CA MET A 57 -5.91 3.11 -7.98
C MET A 57 -6.39 4.51 -8.38
N THR A 58 -7.21 5.14 -7.55
CA THR A 58 -7.73 6.48 -7.80
C THR A 58 -7.08 7.51 -6.87
N GLY A 59 -6.34 7.05 -5.87
CA GLY A 59 -5.64 7.91 -4.92
C GLY A 59 -4.79 7.04 -3.99
N PRO A 60 -4.20 7.65 -2.96
CA PRO A 60 -3.35 6.91 -2.02
C PRO A 60 -4.09 5.78 -1.33
N VAL A 61 -3.39 4.68 -1.08
CA VAL A 61 -3.93 3.54 -0.36
C VAL A 61 -3.05 3.28 0.85
N GLY A 62 -3.64 3.31 2.04
CA GLY A 62 -2.97 2.93 3.27
C GLY A 62 -3.02 1.43 3.45
N TYR A 63 -1.90 0.84 3.85
CA TYR A 63 -1.80 -0.59 4.12
C TYR A 63 -1.60 -0.82 5.61
N TRP A 64 -2.48 -1.64 6.18
CA TRP A 64 -2.46 -2.00 7.59
C TRP A 64 -1.79 -3.35 7.75
N GLN A 65 -0.77 -3.40 8.59
CA GLN A 65 -0.07 -4.64 8.87
C GLN A 65 -0.91 -5.47 9.85
N VAL A 66 -1.19 -6.71 9.46
CA VAL A 66 -1.99 -7.65 10.23
C VAL A 66 -1.22 -8.95 10.42
N ASP A 67 -1.59 -9.72 11.44
CA ASP A 67 -0.94 -10.99 11.74
C ASP A 67 -1.46 -12.15 10.88
N ASP A 68 -2.75 -12.10 10.53
CA ASP A 68 -3.40 -13.13 9.72
C ASP A 68 -4.32 -12.45 8.71
N ILE A 69 -3.82 -12.33 7.47
CA ILE A 69 -4.52 -11.56 6.45
C ILE A 69 -5.85 -12.20 6.04
N GLU A 70 -5.91 -13.53 5.95
CA GLU A 70 -7.15 -14.20 5.58
C GLU A 70 -8.25 -13.98 6.63
N LYS A 71 -7.88 -14.07 7.90
CA LYS A 71 -8.81 -13.82 8.99
C LYS A 71 -9.26 -12.38 9.02
N SER A 72 -8.34 -11.44 8.76
CA SER A 72 -8.66 -10.02 8.71
C SER A 72 -9.61 -9.70 7.55
N VAL A 73 -9.36 -10.29 6.37
CA VAL A 73 -10.25 -10.13 5.21
C VAL A 73 -11.65 -10.60 5.58
N GLN A 74 -11.76 -11.78 6.18
CA GLN A 74 -13.06 -12.34 6.56
C GLN A 74 -13.80 -11.45 7.55
N SER A 75 -13.09 -10.95 8.57
CA SER A 75 -13.68 -10.03 9.55
C SER A 75 -14.20 -8.76 8.92
N LEU A 76 -13.45 -8.20 7.96
CA LEU A 76 -13.85 -6.97 7.29
C LEU A 76 -15.08 -7.20 6.40
N ILE A 77 -15.13 -8.33 5.69
CA ILE A 77 -16.29 -8.69 4.87
C ILE A 77 -17.54 -8.80 5.75
N GLU A 78 -17.40 -9.47 6.89
CA GLU A 78 -18.53 -9.61 7.82
C GLU A 78 -18.99 -8.27 8.39
N ALA A 79 -18.08 -7.31 8.48
CA ALA A 79 -18.40 -5.97 8.97
C ALA A 79 -18.94 -5.04 7.86
N GLY A 80 -19.01 -5.50 6.61
CA GLY A 80 -19.60 -4.74 5.52
C GLY A 80 -18.64 -4.28 4.43
N ALA A 81 -17.35 -4.62 4.52
CA ALA A 81 -16.39 -4.26 3.48
C ALA A 81 -16.55 -5.16 2.25
N THR A 82 -16.10 -4.66 1.11
CA THR A 82 -16.12 -5.40 -0.16
C THR A 82 -14.69 -5.76 -0.54
N LEU A 83 -14.45 -7.03 -0.84
CA LEU A 83 -13.15 -7.49 -1.31
C LEU A 83 -12.94 -7.07 -2.76
N THR A 84 -11.86 -6.34 -3.04
CA THR A 84 -11.52 -5.90 -4.40
C THR A 84 -10.34 -6.67 -4.98
N ALA A 85 -9.44 -7.17 -4.14
CA ALA A 85 -8.35 -8.03 -4.58
C ALA A 85 -8.00 -9.01 -3.47
N GLU A 86 -8.09 -10.30 -3.78
CA GLU A 86 -7.76 -11.37 -2.84
C GLU A 86 -6.29 -11.30 -2.42
N SER A 87 -5.97 -11.90 -1.28
CA SER A 87 -4.60 -11.92 -0.81
C SER A 87 -3.71 -12.64 -1.81
N GLN A 88 -2.53 -12.08 -2.06
CA GLN A 88 -1.55 -12.67 -2.95
C GLN A 88 -0.15 -12.37 -2.46
N ASP A 89 0.77 -13.26 -2.76
CA ASP A 89 2.18 -13.10 -2.42
C ASP A 89 2.80 -12.13 -3.42
N VAL A 90 3.35 -11.03 -2.90
CA VAL A 90 3.99 -9.99 -3.73
C VAL A 90 5.51 -10.09 -3.67
N GLY A 91 6.03 -11.19 -3.09
CA GLY A 91 7.48 -11.44 -3.02
C GLY A 91 7.90 -11.80 -1.61
N GLY A 92 8.71 -12.85 -1.49
CA GLY A 92 9.31 -13.24 -0.22
C GLY A 92 8.35 -13.67 0.88
N GLY A 93 7.10 -14.03 0.53
CA GLY A 93 6.11 -14.42 1.52
C GLY A 93 5.28 -13.26 2.08
N THR A 94 5.48 -12.04 1.57
CA THR A 94 4.65 -10.90 1.94
C THR A 94 3.31 -10.98 1.21
N LEU A 95 2.22 -10.98 1.97
CA LEU A 95 0.87 -11.08 1.40
C LEU A 95 0.19 -9.72 1.47
N VAL A 96 -0.54 -9.37 0.41
CA VAL A 96 -1.34 -8.14 0.40
C VAL A 96 -2.75 -8.46 -0.09
N ALA A 97 -3.72 -7.70 0.38
CA ALA A 97 -5.11 -7.78 -0.06
C ALA A 97 -5.69 -6.37 -0.03
N THR A 98 -6.69 -6.12 -0.85
CA THR A 98 -7.37 -4.82 -0.84
C THR A 98 -8.88 -5.01 -0.78
N LEU A 99 -9.51 -4.11 -0.05
CA LEU A 99 -10.96 -4.06 0.12
C LEU A 99 -11.40 -2.60 -0.02
N THR A 100 -12.69 -2.37 0.01
CA THR A 100 -13.24 -1.01 0.11
C THR A 100 -14.27 -0.99 1.24
N ASP A 101 -14.39 0.17 1.88
CA ASP A 101 -15.45 0.39 2.85
C ASP A 101 -16.76 0.78 2.13
N ALA A 102 -17.81 1.11 2.89
CA ALA A 102 -19.12 1.43 2.33
C ALA A 102 -19.12 2.65 1.41
N ASP A 103 -18.13 3.53 1.56
CA ASP A 103 -18.00 4.75 0.75
C ASP A 103 -16.96 4.57 -0.36
N ALA A 104 -16.57 3.34 -0.63
CA ALA A 104 -15.58 2.97 -1.66
C ALA A 104 -14.16 3.46 -1.36
N ASN A 105 -13.86 3.77 -0.11
CA ASN A 105 -12.48 4.11 0.28
C ASN A 105 -11.64 2.83 0.30
N PRO A 106 -10.47 2.83 -0.35
CA PRO A 106 -9.64 1.63 -0.37
C PRO A 106 -9.00 1.34 0.98
N ILE A 107 -8.94 0.05 1.31
CA ILE A 107 -8.29 -0.45 2.52
C ILE A 107 -7.27 -1.49 2.06
N GLY A 108 -6.00 -1.25 2.36
CA GLY A 108 -4.95 -2.23 2.08
C GLY A 108 -4.60 -3.01 3.34
N LEU A 109 -4.37 -4.29 3.18
CA LEU A 109 -3.86 -5.15 4.25
C LEU A 109 -2.54 -5.74 3.81
N ILE A 110 -1.61 -5.87 4.75
CA ILE A 110 -0.31 -6.48 4.49
C ILE A 110 0.05 -7.40 5.65
N GLN A 111 0.51 -8.60 5.31
CA GLN A 111 1.03 -9.56 6.26
C GLN A 111 2.47 -9.87 5.89
N LEU A 112 3.40 -9.61 6.79
CA LEU A 112 4.80 -9.91 6.57
C LEU A 112 5.05 -11.39 6.79
N PRO A 113 6.10 -11.97 6.16
CA PRO A 113 6.44 -13.37 6.39
C PRO A 113 6.79 -13.59 7.85
N GLY A 114 6.24 -14.65 8.44
CA GLY A 114 6.36 -14.92 9.85
C GLY A 114 7.48 -15.83 10.25
#